data_1234db8298b3f7f8c98290861901ba75
#
_entry.id   1234db8298b3f7f8c98290861901ba75
#
_cell.length_a   1.000
_cell.length_b   1.000
_cell.length_c   1.000
_cell.angle_alpha   90.00
_cell.angle_beta   90.00
_cell.angle_gamma   90.00
#
_symmetry.space_group_name_H-M   'P 1'
#
loop_
_entity.id
_entity.type
_entity.pdbx_description
1 polymer ?
#
loop_
_entity_poly.entity_id
_entity_poly.type
_entity_poly.pdbx_seq_one_letter_code
_entity_poly.pdbx_strand_id
1 'polypeptide(L)'
;MNEGLIKNFLHEYRAGNFTDDEILRKLRENEVEDMGFAKVDLGRETRQGFPEVIYAEGKTPSQVRDIFSALFEKSQSSVMATRANAEKFEAVKNIVPEVKYDEAARIIYLERNLDDIDKSRYILVVTAGTSDIPVAEEARLTAYLMGQNVKTCYDCGVAGIHRLFSHLEEIQNANVIIVIAGMEGALASVVGGLTDKPVIAVPTSVGYGASFHGLSALLSMLNSCAAGTSVVNIDNGFGAGVLAAKINKMR
;
A
#
# COMPACT_ATOMS: atom_id res chain seq x y z
N MET A 1 -7.73 -12.56 16.73
CA MET A 1 -8.27 -13.15 17.98
C MET A 1 -7.69 -14.55 18.17
N ASN A 2 -7.19 -14.90 19.36
CA ASN A 2 -6.60 -16.22 19.65
C ASN A 2 -7.68 -17.30 19.55
N GLU A 3 -7.38 -18.46 18.92
CA GLU A 3 -8.30 -19.60 18.74
C GLU A 3 -8.90 -20.09 20.08
N GLY A 4 -8.12 -20.08 21.16
CA GLY A 4 -8.59 -20.41 22.50
C GLY A 4 -9.68 -19.47 23.01
N LEU A 5 -9.55 -18.17 22.73
CA LEU A 5 -10.53 -17.16 23.13
C LEU A 5 -11.84 -17.32 22.32
N ILE A 6 -11.72 -17.62 21.03
CA ILE A 6 -12.89 -17.90 20.16
C ILE A 6 -13.63 -19.16 20.67
N LYS A 7 -12.89 -20.24 20.95
CA LYS A 7 -13.49 -21.48 21.48
C LYS A 7 -14.20 -21.23 22.81
N ASN A 8 -13.61 -20.43 23.69
CA ASN A 8 -14.25 -20.06 24.96
C ASN A 8 -15.53 -19.25 24.74
N PHE A 9 -15.51 -18.24 23.87
CA PHE A 9 -16.71 -17.46 23.54
C PHE A 9 -17.82 -18.34 22.93
N LEU A 10 -17.46 -19.27 22.03
CA LEU A 10 -18.42 -20.20 21.44
C LEU A 10 -18.98 -21.18 22.49
N HIS A 11 -18.18 -21.60 23.46
CA HIS A 11 -18.63 -22.47 24.56
C HIS A 11 -19.64 -21.73 25.45
N GLU A 12 -19.30 -20.49 25.87
CA GLU A 12 -20.18 -19.65 26.70
C GLU A 12 -21.49 -19.29 25.98
N TYR A 13 -21.42 -19.03 24.67
CA TYR A 13 -22.60 -18.80 23.84
C TYR A 13 -23.51 -20.02 23.75
N ARG A 14 -22.94 -21.21 23.52
CA ARG A 14 -23.69 -22.48 23.53
C ARG A 14 -24.29 -22.84 24.89
N ALA A 15 -23.64 -22.40 25.97
CA ALA A 15 -24.16 -22.55 27.34
C ALA A 15 -25.31 -21.58 27.65
N GLY A 16 -25.63 -20.65 26.73
CA GLY A 16 -26.69 -19.65 26.92
C GLY A 16 -26.28 -18.45 27.79
N ASN A 17 -24.98 -18.27 28.07
CA ASN A 17 -24.46 -17.21 28.91
C ASN A 17 -24.34 -15.85 28.16
N PHE A 18 -24.48 -15.85 26.83
CA PHE A 18 -24.51 -14.66 25.99
C PHE A 18 -25.63 -14.74 24.96
N THR A 19 -26.26 -13.62 24.71
CA THR A 19 -27.13 -13.41 23.54
C THR A 19 -26.28 -13.21 22.28
N ASP A 20 -26.90 -13.30 21.09
CA ASP A 20 -26.25 -13.04 19.79
C ASP A 20 -25.57 -11.67 19.77
N ASP A 21 -26.24 -10.64 20.26
CA ASP A 21 -25.70 -9.27 20.29
C ASP A 21 -24.54 -9.11 21.28
N GLU A 22 -24.59 -9.78 22.43
CA GLU A 22 -23.50 -9.76 23.41
C GLU A 22 -22.26 -10.45 22.91
N ILE A 23 -22.38 -11.62 22.27
CA ILE A 23 -21.22 -12.32 21.70
C ILE A 23 -20.61 -11.54 20.54
N LEU A 24 -21.43 -10.96 19.65
CA LEU A 24 -20.95 -10.09 18.56
C LEU A 24 -20.24 -8.86 19.10
N ARG A 25 -20.74 -8.23 20.16
CA ARG A 25 -20.07 -7.10 20.82
C ARG A 25 -18.72 -7.50 21.39
N LYS A 26 -18.65 -8.63 22.13
CA LYS A 26 -17.39 -9.15 22.70
C LYS A 26 -16.37 -9.52 21.63
N LEU A 27 -16.80 -10.06 20.50
CA LEU A 27 -15.94 -10.34 19.36
C LEU A 27 -15.36 -9.06 18.77
N ARG A 28 -16.16 -7.99 18.67
CA ARG A 28 -15.72 -6.66 18.17
C ARG A 28 -14.83 -5.90 19.16
N GLU A 29 -15.07 -6.00 20.45
CA GLU A 29 -14.26 -5.37 21.51
C GLU A 29 -12.79 -5.84 21.48
N ASN A 30 -12.51 -7.02 20.94
CA ASN A 30 -11.17 -7.56 20.75
C ASN A 30 -10.52 -7.17 19.40
N GLU A 31 -11.16 -6.32 18.61
CA GLU A 31 -10.60 -5.84 17.34
C GLU A 31 -9.65 -4.65 17.51
N VAL A 32 -9.56 -4.05 18.69
CA VAL A 32 -8.69 -2.92 18.99
C VAL A 32 -7.82 -3.23 20.20
N GLU A 33 -6.51 -3.06 20.06
CA GLU A 33 -5.56 -3.12 21.16
C GLU A 33 -5.13 -1.71 21.58
N ASP A 34 -5.42 -1.34 22.83
CA ASP A 34 -5.03 -0.05 23.38
C ASP A 34 -3.67 -0.18 24.09
N MET A 35 -2.65 0.42 23.49
CA MET A 35 -1.26 0.47 24.00
C MET A 35 -0.99 1.75 24.79
N GLY A 36 -2.01 2.57 25.09
CA GLY A 36 -1.89 3.87 25.72
C GLY A 36 -1.47 4.99 24.78
N PHE A 37 -0.38 4.82 24.04
CA PHE A 37 0.09 5.79 23.03
C PHE A 37 -0.48 5.52 21.62
N ALA A 38 -1.01 4.34 21.36
CA ALA A 38 -1.62 3.94 20.08
C ALA A 38 -2.79 2.99 20.33
N LYS A 39 -3.75 3.00 19.40
CA LYS A 39 -4.85 2.02 19.34
C LYS A 39 -4.69 1.23 18.05
N VAL A 40 -4.27 -0.02 18.17
CA VAL A 40 -4.01 -0.91 17.02
C VAL A 40 -5.32 -1.54 16.56
N ASP A 41 -5.66 -1.35 15.29
CA ASP A 41 -6.91 -1.83 14.67
C ASP A 41 -6.73 -3.26 14.11
N LEU A 42 -6.89 -4.25 14.95
CA LEU A 42 -6.75 -5.66 14.60
C LEU A 42 -7.90 -6.19 13.72
N GLY A 43 -9.04 -5.50 13.71
CA GLY A 43 -10.21 -5.85 12.89
C GLY A 43 -10.19 -5.27 11.47
N ARG A 44 -9.16 -4.50 11.10
CA ARG A 44 -9.08 -3.83 9.79
C ARG A 44 -9.14 -4.82 8.64
N GLU A 45 -8.44 -5.94 8.74
CA GLU A 45 -8.40 -6.95 7.68
C GLU A 45 -9.80 -7.47 7.31
N THR A 46 -10.63 -7.76 8.31
CA THR A 46 -12.02 -8.21 8.09
C THR A 46 -12.88 -7.13 7.42
N ARG A 47 -12.66 -5.85 7.74
CA ARG A 47 -13.47 -4.75 7.20
C ARG A 47 -12.95 -4.19 5.88
N GLN A 48 -11.65 -4.16 5.67
CA GLN A 48 -11.01 -3.50 4.53
C GLN A 48 -10.29 -4.44 3.57
N GLY A 49 -10.14 -5.74 3.94
CA GLY A 49 -9.48 -6.75 3.12
C GLY A 49 -7.95 -6.72 3.18
N PHE A 50 -7.37 -5.97 4.13
CA PHE A 50 -5.94 -5.96 4.45
C PHE A 50 -5.71 -5.51 5.90
N PRO A 51 -4.62 -5.96 6.57
CA PRO A 51 -4.35 -5.63 7.97
C PRO A 51 -4.01 -4.15 8.15
N GLU A 52 -3.90 -3.73 9.41
CA GLU A 52 -3.41 -2.38 9.73
C GLU A 52 -1.99 -2.18 9.22
N VAL A 53 -1.73 -0.96 8.74
CA VAL A 53 -0.42 -0.52 8.26
C VAL A 53 0.11 0.57 9.15
N ILE A 54 1.36 0.44 9.57
CA ILE A 54 2.01 1.40 10.44
C ILE A 54 2.54 2.56 9.59
N TYR A 55 2.02 3.76 9.80
CA TYR A 55 2.66 4.98 9.31
C TYR A 55 3.80 5.34 10.24
N ALA A 56 5.03 5.01 9.86
CA ALA A 56 6.18 5.11 10.75
C ALA A 56 6.77 6.53 10.85
N GLU A 57 6.48 7.43 9.89
CA GLU A 57 6.95 8.81 9.96
C GLU A 57 6.38 9.52 11.20
N GLY A 58 7.23 10.25 11.92
CA GLY A 58 6.86 10.90 13.18
C GLY A 58 6.76 10.00 14.42
N LYS A 59 6.81 8.66 14.25
CA LYS A 59 6.88 7.74 15.41
C LYS A 59 8.32 7.49 15.83
N THR A 60 8.51 7.22 17.13
CA THR A 60 9.82 6.78 17.66
C THR A 60 10.09 5.33 17.25
N PRO A 61 11.38 4.89 17.25
CA PRO A 61 11.71 3.49 16.97
C PRO A 61 11.00 2.50 17.90
N SER A 62 10.86 2.83 19.20
CA SER A 62 10.14 2.00 20.16
C SER A 62 8.64 1.89 19.84
N GLN A 63 8.00 2.99 19.46
CA GLN A 63 6.59 2.97 19.07
C GLN A 63 6.35 2.11 17.83
N VAL A 64 7.21 2.20 16.81
CA VAL A 64 7.11 1.36 15.60
C VAL A 64 7.31 -0.10 15.96
N ARG A 65 8.33 -0.42 16.77
CA ARG A 65 8.61 -1.77 17.25
C ARG A 65 7.40 -2.38 17.97
N ASP A 66 6.84 -1.67 18.94
CA ASP A 66 5.78 -2.20 19.80
C ASP A 66 4.48 -2.44 18.99
N ILE A 67 4.10 -1.50 18.10
CA ILE A 67 2.95 -1.68 17.20
C ILE A 67 3.21 -2.84 16.24
N PHE A 68 4.43 -2.94 15.68
CA PHE A 68 4.78 -4.03 14.75
C PHE A 68 4.70 -5.40 15.45
N SER A 69 5.15 -5.51 16.70
CA SER A 69 5.05 -6.72 17.51
C SER A 69 3.59 -7.14 17.71
N ALA A 70 2.73 -6.20 18.08
CA ALA A 70 1.30 -6.49 18.27
C ALA A 70 0.62 -6.99 16.99
N LEU A 71 0.94 -6.40 15.84
CA LEU A 71 0.44 -6.86 14.55
C LEU A 71 1.05 -8.20 14.14
N PHE A 72 2.34 -8.41 14.38
CA PHE A 72 3.05 -9.67 14.11
C PHE A 72 2.41 -10.85 14.84
N GLU A 73 2.07 -10.68 16.11
CA GLU A 73 1.49 -11.75 16.94
C GLU A 73 0.04 -12.10 16.55
N LYS A 74 -0.70 -11.13 16.02
CA LYS A 74 -2.17 -11.25 15.86
C LYS A 74 -2.66 -11.34 14.42
N SER A 75 -1.92 -10.77 13.45
CA SER A 75 -2.29 -10.84 12.03
C SER A 75 -1.85 -12.16 11.42
N GLN A 76 -2.67 -12.70 10.52
CA GLN A 76 -2.30 -13.84 9.66
C GLN A 76 -1.74 -13.38 8.30
N SER A 77 -1.94 -12.13 7.92
CA SER A 77 -1.46 -11.54 6.68
C SER A 77 -0.13 -10.80 6.86
N SER A 78 0.46 -10.38 5.76
CA SER A 78 1.69 -9.57 5.75
C SER A 78 1.55 -8.32 6.61
N VAL A 79 2.56 -8.01 7.41
CA VAL A 79 2.63 -6.82 8.26
C VAL A 79 3.60 -5.83 7.64
N MET A 80 3.27 -4.53 7.63
CA MET A 80 4.19 -3.52 7.11
C MET A 80 4.11 -2.18 7.86
N ALA A 81 5.26 -1.49 7.86
CA ALA A 81 5.40 -0.12 8.33
C ALA A 81 6.01 0.73 7.20
N THR A 82 5.23 1.71 6.70
CA THR A 82 5.67 2.59 5.62
C THR A 82 6.38 3.83 6.16
N ARG A 83 7.19 4.49 5.32
CA ARG A 83 7.99 5.68 5.65
C ARG A 83 8.90 5.48 6.88
N ALA A 84 9.43 4.28 6.98
CA ALA A 84 10.40 3.91 7.99
C ALA A 84 11.84 4.33 7.58
N ASN A 85 12.74 4.23 8.53
CA ASN A 85 14.19 4.39 8.35
C ASN A 85 14.93 3.22 8.99
N ALA A 86 16.24 3.15 8.77
CA ALA A 86 17.10 2.08 9.27
C ALA A 86 17.05 1.93 10.81
N GLU A 87 16.96 3.03 11.56
CA GLU A 87 16.89 2.99 13.02
C GLU A 87 15.62 2.26 13.51
N LYS A 88 14.47 2.54 12.86
CA LYS A 88 13.20 1.86 13.16
C LYS A 88 13.23 0.39 12.75
N PHE A 89 13.89 0.09 11.62
CA PHE A 89 14.11 -1.28 11.19
C PHE A 89 14.91 -2.08 12.21
N GLU A 90 16.05 -1.58 12.68
CA GLU A 90 16.85 -2.27 13.70
C GLU A 90 16.04 -2.49 14.99
N ALA A 91 15.23 -1.53 15.41
CA ALA A 91 14.37 -1.68 16.57
C ALA A 91 13.34 -2.82 16.41
N VAL A 92 12.74 -2.96 15.22
CA VAL A 92 11.79 -4.05 14.92
C VAL A 92 12.52 -5.38 14.80
N LYS A 93 13.65 -5.42 14.10
CA LYS A 93 14.45 -6.63 13.85
C LYS A 93 14.93 -7.31 15.13
N ASN A 94 15.20 -6.54 16.18
CA ASN A 94 15.59 -7.08 17.48
C ASN A 94 14.52 -7.96 18.13
N ILE A 95 13.25 -7.83 17.76
CA ILE A 95 12.14 -8.62 18.31
C ILE A 95 11.50 -9.55 17.27
N VAL A 96 11.62 -9.22 15.97
CA VAL A 96 11.12 -10.02 14.83
C VAL A 96 12.30 -10.21 13.86
N PRO A 97 13.18 -11.21 14.07
CA PRO A 97 14.41 -11.37 13.29
C PRO A 97 14.22 -11.58 11.78
N GLU A 98 13.07 -12.15 11.37
CA GLU A 98 12.71 -12.44 9.99
C GLU A 98 12.19 -11.22 9.21
N VAL A 99 12.03 -10.07 9.86
CA VAL A 99 11.55 -8.85 9.20
C VAL A 99 12.55 -8.37 8.15
N LYS A 100 12.02 -7.84 7.05
CA LYS A 100 12.79 -7.26 5.93
C LYS A 100 12.64 -5.74 5.91
N TYR A 101 13.60 -5.08 5.30
CA TYR A 101 13.55 -3.64 5.03
C TYR A 101 13.91 -3.36 3.57
N ASP A 102 13.01 -2.71 2.87
CA ASP A 102 13.28 -2.13 1.56
C ASP A 102 13.62 -0.65 1.74
N GLU A 103 14.87 -0.32 1.49
CA GLU A 103 15.38 1.03 1.69
C GLU A 103 14.80 2.03 0.68
N ALA A 104 14.60 1.60 -0.58
CA ALA A 104 14.03 2.45 -1.63
C ALA A 104 12.57 2.78 -1.34
N ALA A 105 11.76 1.78 -0.97
CA ALA A 105 10.37 1.95 -0.56
C ALA A 105 10.23 2.58 0.83
N ARG A 106 11.27 2.56 1.66
CA ARG A 106 11.24 2.91 3.08
C ARG A 106 10.20 2.09 3.86
N ILE A 107 10.08 0.79 3.54
CA ILE A 107 9.09 -0.10 4.15
C ILE A 107 9.80 -1.19 4.96
N ILE A 108 9.42 -1.34 6.23
CA ILE A 108 9.72 -2.51 7.06
C ILE A 108 8.55 -3.47 6.88
N TYR A 109 8.81 -4.75 6.58
CA TYR A 109 7.73 -5.69 6.28
C TYR A 109 8.06 -7.13 6.65
N LEU A 110 7.01 -7.89 6.85
CA LEU A 110 7.02 -9.35 6.97
C LEU A 110 6.02 -9.94 5.98
N GLU A 111 6.47 -10.84 5.12
CA GLU A 111 5.63 -11.53 4.15
C GLU A 111 4.89 -12.70 4.80
N ARG A 112 3.59 -12.82 4.52
CA ARG A 112 2.76 -13.96 4.89
C ARG A 112 1.72 -14.23 3.80
N ASN A 113 1.49 -15.52 3.51
CA ASN A 113 0.42 -15.96 2.61
C ASN A 113 0.46 -15.33 1.20
N LEU A 114 1.66 -15.25 0.60
CA LEU A 114 1.88 -14.71 -0.76
C LEU A 114 2.11 -15.78 -1.83
N ASP A 115 1.91 -17.07 -1.52
CA ASP A 115 2.20 -18.18 -2.42
C ASP A 115 1.20 -18.29 -3.57
N ASP A 116 -0.05 -17.83 -3.39
CA ASP A 116 -1.17 -17.98 -4.33
C ASP A 116 -1.47 -16.68 -5.11
N ILE A 117 -0.46 -15.88 -5.44
CA ILE A 117 -0.66 -14.66 -6.24
C ILE A 117 -1.09 -15.04 -7.67
N ASP A 118 -2.25 -14.54 -8.10
CA ASP A 118 -2.75 -14.68 -9.47
C ASP A 118 -1.84 -13.95 -10.47
N LYS A 119 -1.09 -14.72 -11.27
CA LYS A 119 -0.15 -14.20 -12.27
C LYS A 119 -0.80 -13.85 -13.60
N SER A 120 -2.08 -14.21 -13.80
CA SER A 120 -2.81 -13.89 -15.04
C SER A 120 -3.17 -12.41 -15.13
N ARG A 121 -3.19 -11.72 -13.99
CA ARG A 121 -3.53 -10.29 -13.84
C ARG A 121 -2.37 -9.57 -13.17
N TYR A 122 -2.15 -8.32 -13.55
CA TYR A 122 -1.10 -7.53 -12.89
C TYR A 122 -1.42 -6.04 -12.80
N ILE A 123 -0.82 -5.42 -11.81
CA ILE A 123 -0.71 -3.98 -11.66
C ILE A 123 0.58 -3.55 -12.34
N LEU A 124 0.54 -2.51 -13.17
CA LEU A 124 1.74 -1.93 -13.75
C LEU A 124 2.10 -0.63 -13.04
N VAL A 125 3.33 -0.50 -12.56
CA VAL A 125 3.86 0.72 -11.95
C VAL A 125 4.82 1.39 -12.92
N VAL A 126 4.54 2.63 -13.30
CA VAL A 126 5.30 3.40 -14.31
C VAL A 126 5.83 4.68 -13.68
N THR A 127 7.13 4.97 -13.85
CA THR A 127 7.71 6.24 -13.39
C THR A 127 8.15 7.13 -14.56
N ALA A 128 8.08 8.45 -14.35
CA ALA A 128 8.62 9.43 -15.30
C ALA A 128 10.15 9.44 -15.26
N GLY A 129 10.73 9.57 -14.07
CA GLY A 129 12.17 9.60 -13.89
C GLY A 129 12.66 8.67 -12.79
N THR A 130 13.98 8.53 -12.69
CA THR A 130 14.62 7.72 -11.64
C THR A 130 14.42 8.31 -10.24
N SER A 131 14.23 9.62 -10.12
CA SER A 131 13.93 10.29 -8.85
C SER A 131 12.54 9.95 -8.29
N ASP A 132 11.63 9.43 -9.13
CA ASP A 132 10.29 9.01 -8.73
C ASP A 132 10.27 7.56 -8.18
N ILE A 133 11.38 6.81 -8.34
CA ILE A 133 11.48 5.39 -7.96
C ILE A 133 11.12 5.15 -6.47
N PRO A 134 11.52 5.96 -5.49
CA PRO A 134 11.15 5.69 -4.10
C PRO A 134 9.65 5.64 -3.86
N VAL A 135 8.86 6.52 -4.50
CA VAL A 135 7.39 6.51 -4.41
C VAL A 135 6.81 5.31 -5.18
N ALA A 136 7.45 4.94 -6.29
CA ALA A 136 7.06 3.75 -7.06
C ALA A 136 7.30 2.45 -6.30
N GLU A 137 8.42 2.32 -5.62
CA GLU A 137 8.73 1.17 -4.78
C GLU A 137 7.77 1.06 -3.59
N GLU A 138 7.39 2.20 -2.97
CA GLU A 138 6.34 2.20 -1.94
C GLU A 138 5.02 1.65 -2.51
N ALA A 139 4.60 2.08 -3.70
CA ALA A 139 3.38 1.58 -4.35
C ALA A 139 3.49 0.09 -4.73
N ARG A 140 4.60 -0.31 -5.35
CA ARG A 140 4.87 -1.68 -5.79
C ARG A 140 4.84 -2.65 -4.61
N LEU A 141 5.62 -2.35 -3.59
CA LEU A 141 5.74 -3.24 -2.42
C LEU A 141 4.43 -3.31 -1.63
N THR A 142 3.71 -2.18 -1.50
CA THR A 142 2.38 -2.16 -0.88
C THR A 142 1.41 -3.09 -1.62
N ALA A 143 1.29 -2.97 -2.94
CA ALA A 143 0.41 -3.82 -3.73
C ALA A 143 0.83 -5.30 -3.68
N TYR A 144 2.13 -5.59 -3.73
CA TYR A 144 2.67 -6.95 -3.59
C TYR A 144 2.32 -7.57 -2.24
N LEU A 145 2.55 -6.86 -1.13
CA LEU A 145 2.21 -7.34 0.22
C LEU A 145 0.70 -7.54 0.45
N MET A 146 -0.13 -6.92 -0.41
CA MET A 146 -1.57 -7.17 -0.49
C MET A 146 -1.94 -8.34 -1.42
N GLY A 147 -0.97 -9.16 -1.83
CA GLY A 147 -1.16 -10.37 -2.64
C GLY A 147 -1.38 -10.09 -4.12
N GLN A 148 -0.81 -9.01 -4.67
CA GLN A 148 -0.96 -8.68 -6.08
C GLN A 148 0.31 -8.99 -6.88
N ASN A 149 0.13 -9.44 -8.12
CA ASN A 149 1.19 -9.47 -9.12
C ASN A 149 1.46 -8.05 -9.61
N VAL A 150 2.72 -7.61 -9.54
CA VAL A 150 3.12 -6.25 -9.92
C VAL A 150 4.28 -6.28 -10.89
N LYS A 151 4.16 -5.54 -11.99
CA LYS A 151 5.23 -5.25 -12.95
C LYS A 151 5.62 -3.78 -12.88
N THR A 152 6.81 -3.47 -13.35
CA THR A 152 7.36 -2.11 -13.30
C THR A 152 7.96 -1.68 -14.62
N CYS A 153 7.76 -0.41 -15.00
CA CYS A 153 8.41 0.28 -16.12
C CYS A 153 8.97 1.60 -15.59
N TYR A 154 10.25 1.64 -15.27
CA TYR A 154 10.87 2.83 -14.70
C TYR A 154 11.57 3.67 -15.74
N ASP A 155 11.68 4.99 -15.46
CA ASP A 155 12.34 5.98 -16.30
C ASP A 155 11.73 6.12 -17.71
N CYS A 156 10.41 6.17 -17.79
CA CYS A 156 9.62 6.28 -19.02
C CYS A 156 9.07 7.70 -19.26
N GLY A 157 9.80 8.75 -18.82
CA GLY A 157 9.35 10.14 -18.90
C GLY A 157 9.09 10.62 -20.32
N VAL A 158 8.16 11.58 -20.43
CA VAL A 158 7.68 12.13 -21.72
C VAL A 158 8.76 12.87 -22.52
N ALA A 159 9.83 13.33 -21.88
CA ALA A 159 10.99 13.91 -22.56
C ALA A 159 11.73 12.90 -23.46
N GLY A 160 11.54 11.60 -23.22
CA GLY A 160 12.02 10.52 -24.07
C GLY A 160 10.92 9.53 -24.36
N ILE A 161 9.85 10.00 -25.01
CA ILE A 161 8.58 9.26 -25.19
C ILE A 161 8.75 7.86 -25.82
N HIS A 162 9.82 7.65 -26.61
CA HIS A 162 10.14 6.35 -27.21
C HIS A 162 10.40 5.26 -26.14
N ARG A 163 10.87 5.63 -24.95
CA ARG A 163 11.06 4.71 -23.82
C ARG A 163 9.70 4.19 -23.33
N LEU A 164 8.70 5.05 -23.25
CA LEU A 164 7.34 4.66 -22.89
C LEU A 164 6.73 3.72 -23.96
N PHE A 165 6.92 4.02 -25.23
CA PHE A 165 6.37 3.19 -26.30
C PHE A 165 6.98 1.80 -26.40
N SER A 166 8.22 1.59 -25.89
CA SER A 166 8.78 0.23 -25.82
C SER A 166 8.04 -0.67 -24.81
N HIS A 167 7.20 -0.09 -23.93
CA HIS A 167 6.38 -0.80 -22.94
C HIS A 167 4.87 -0.74 -23.25
N LEU A 168 4.51 -0.44 -24.51
CA LEU A 168 3.10 -0.27 -24.88
C LEU A 168 2.28 -1.54 -24.65
N GLU A 169 2.85 -2.71 -24.90
CA GLU A 169 2.19 -4.00 -24.67
C GLU A 169 1.89 -4.22 -23.19
N GLU A 170 2.82 -3.92 -22.29
CA GLU A 170 2.62 -4.03 -20.84
C GLU A 170 1.57 -3.04 -20.34
N ILE A 171 1.51 -1.83 -20.91
CA ILE A 171 0.51 -0.81 -20.58
C ILE A 171 -0.89 -1.28 -20.98
N GLN A 172 -1.05 -1.83 -22.17
CA GLN A 172 -2.36 -2.25 -22.69
C GLN A 172 -2.89 -3.54 -22.03
N ASN A 173 -2.00 -4.43 -21.58
CA ASN A 173 -2.36 -5.69 -20.95
C ASN A 173 -2.45 -5.62 -19.42
N ALA A 174 -2.08 -4.51 -18.77
CA ALA A 174 -2.26 -4.32 -17.34
C ALA A 174 -3.75 -4.28 -16.97
N ASN A 175 -4.09 -4.65 -15.74
CA ASN A 175 -5.46 -4.51 -15.23
C ASN A 175 -5.72 -3.11 -14.64
N VAL A 176 -4.69 -2.53 -14.06
CA VAL A 176 -4.67 -1.19 -13.49
C VAL A 176 -3.25 -0.67 -13.54
N ILE A 177 -3.08 0.61 -13.78
CA ILE A 177 -1.78 1.24 -13.94
C ILE A 177 -1.60 2.32 -12.87
N ILE A 178 -0.46 2.31 -12.18
CA ILE A 178 -0.03 3.39 -11.30
C ILE A 178 1.02 4.20 -12.06
N VAL A 179 0.77 5.49 -12.29
CA VAL A 179 1.71 6.39 -12.97
C VAL A 179 2.23 7.43 -11.99
N ILE A 180 3.54 7.45 -11.82
CA ILE A 180 4.23 8.26 -10.81
C ILE A 180 5.14 9.27 -11.51
N ALA A 181 4.88 10.54 -11.30
CA ALA A 181 5.60 11.61 -11.99
C ALA A 181 5.66 12.89 -11.15
N GLY A 182 6.83 13.51 -11.12
CA GLY A 182 7.04 14.87 -10.64
C GLY A 182 6.94 15.90 -11.75
N MET A 183 7.64 17.04 -11.59
CA MET A 183 7.67 18.15 -12.54
C MET A 183 6.26 18.67 -12.90
N GLU A 184 5.83 18.49 -14.14
CA GLU A 184 4.51 18.87 -14.65
C GLU A 184 3.50 17.71 -14.69
N GLY A 185 3.92 16.47 -14.33
CA GLY A 185 3.02 15.33 -14.23
C GLY A 185 2.43 14.82 -15.55
N ALA A 186 2.97 15.20 -16.70
CA ALA A 186 2.40 14.93 -18.03
C ALA A 186 2.28 13.45 -18.37
N LEU A 187 3.15 12.60 -17.80
CA LEU A 187 3.16 11.15 -18.07
C LEU A 187 1.79 10.49 -17.80
N ALA A 188 1.08 10.92 -16.76
CA ALA A 188 -0.23 10.36 -16.41
C ALA A 188 -1.27 10.54 -17.52
N SER A 189 -1.31 11.73 -18.15
CA SER A 189 -2.19 12.01 -19.26
C SER A 189 -1.82 11.23 -20.52
N VAL A 190 -0.51 11.06 -20.78
CA VAL A 190 -0.05 10.28 -21.94
C VAL A 190 -0.40 8.80 -21.78
N VAL A 191 -0.09 8.20 -20.63
CA VAL A 191 -0.45 6.79 -20.34
C VAL A 191 -1.96 6.61 -20.39
N GLY A 192 -2.74 7.52 -19.80
CA GLY A 192 -4.20 7.46 -19.84
C GLY A 192 -4.80 7.52 -21.26
N GLY A 193 -4.10 8.13 -22.22
CA GLY A 193 -4.47 8.13 -23.63
C GLY A 193 -4.07 6.86 -24.42
N LEU A 194 -3.24 5.98 -23.83
CA LEU A 194 -2.73 4.76 -24.47
C LEU A 194 -3.43 3.47 -24.04
N THR A 195 -4.35 3.56 -23.08
CA THR A 195 -4.98 2.38 -22.47
C THR A 195 -6.46 2.60 -22.18
N ASP A 196 -7.23 1.52 -22.14
CA ASP A 196 -8.61 1.47 -21.66
C ASP A 196 -8.71 1.10 -20.16
N LYS A 197 -7.58 0.96 -19.49
CA LYS A 197 -7.50 0.52 -18.08
C LYS A 197 -7.54 1.71 -17.11
N PRO A 198 -8.03 1.50 -15.87
CA PRO A 198 -7.95 2.53 -14.83
C PRO A 198 -6.50 2.98 -14.59
N VAL A 199 -6.29 4.29 -14.56
CA VAL A 199 -4.98 4.90 -14.26
C VAL A 199 -5.07 5.60 -12.91
N ILE A 200 -4.14 5.30 -12.01
CA ILE A 200 -3.95 5.97 -10.72
C ILE A 200 -2.70 6.82 -10.84
N ALA A 201 -2.90 8.13 -10.90
CA ALA A 201 -1.82 9.10 -11.01
C ALA A 201 -1.32 9.52 -9.63
N VAL A 202 -0.01 9.43 -9.43
CA VAL A 202 0.69 9.81 -8.20
C VAL A 202 1.62 10.97 -8.53
N PRO A 203 1.26 12.21 -8.17
CA PRO A 203 2.20 13.31 -8.24
C PRO A 203 3.31 13.12 -7.22
N THR A 204 4.55 13.46 -7.58
CA THR A 204 5.65 13.46 -6.64
C THR A 204 6.14 14.87 -6.33
N SER A 205 6.79 15.04 -5.17
CA SER A 205 7.46 16.30 -4.80
C SER A 205 8.73 16.55 -5.59
N VAL A 206 9.12 15.65 -6.50
CA VAL A 206 10.27 15.80 -7.39
C VAL A 206 10.05 16.94 -8.34
N GLY A 207 10.96 17.92 -8.29
CA GLY A 207 10.90 19.12 -9.14
C GLY A 207 11.60 20.30 -8.50
N TYR A 208 11.57 21.42 -9.19
CA TYR A 208 12.17 22.69 -8.74
C TYR A 208 11.35 23.88 -9.24
N GLY A 209 11.65 25.09 -8.72
CA GLY A 209 10.99 26.33 -9.15
C GLY A 209 9.47 26.26 -9.03
N ALA A 210 8.76 26.42 -10.13
CA ALA A 210 7.29 26.43 -10.20
C ALA A 210 6.62 25.05 -9.95
N SER A 211 7.38 24.02 -9.65
CA SER A 211 6.86 22.71 -9.23
C SER A 211 6.15 22.80 -7.87
N PHE A 212 6.54 23.75 -6.98
CA PHE A 212 5.98 23.92 -5.64
C PHE A 212 5.81 22.60 -4.89
N HIS A 213 6.90 21.79 -4.81
CA HIS A 213 6.90 20.48 -4.12
C HIS A 213 5.80 19.54 -4.58
N GLY A 214 5.59 19.45 -5.90
CA GLY A 214 4.62 18.53 -6.51
C GLY A 214 3.24 19.13 -6.76
N LEU A 215 2.97 20.37 -6.37
CA LEU A 215 1.67 20.99 -6.61
C LEU A 215 1.39 21.14 -8.12
N SER A 216 2.39 21.47 -8.93
CA SER A 216 2.25 21.54 -10.39
C SER A 216 1.82 20.19 -10.98
N ALA A 217 2.48 19.10 -10.58
CA ALA A 217 2.12 17.74 -10.99
C ALA A 217 0.70 17.37 -10.55
N LEU A 218 0.35 17.66 -9.29
CA LEU A 218 -0.99 17.40 -8.75
C LEU A 218 -2.08 18.12 -9.56
N LEU A 219 -1.93 19.41 -9.80
CA LEU A 219 -2.91 20.21 -10.54
C LEU A 219 -3.02 19.77 -12.00
N SER A 220 -1.89 19.43 -12.65
CA SER A 220 -1.88 18.89 -14.01
C SER A 220 -2.62 17.56 -14.09
N MET A 221 -2.35 16.63 -13.18
CA MET A 221 -3.01 15.33 -13.15
C MET A 221 -4.52 15.44 -12.85
N LEU A 222 -4.94 16.34 -11.94
CA LEU A 222 -6.36 16.60 -11.65
C LEU A 222 -7.10 17.21 -12.84
N ASN A 223 -6.42 17.91 -13.74
CA ASN A 223 -6.99 18.50 -14.95
C ASN A 223 -6.71 17.66 -16.21
N SER A 224 -6.35 16.38 -16.05
CA SER A 224 -6.11 15.49 -17.18
C SER A 224 -7.36 15.32 -18.04
N CYS A 225 -7.20 15.45 -19.38
CA CYS A 225 -8.26 15.14 -20.32
C CYS A 225 -8.43 13.61 -20.56
N ALA A 226 -7.50 12.79 -20.10
CA ALA A 226 -7.57 11.34 -20.24
C ALA A 226 -8.61 10.79 -19.25
N ALA A 227 -9.76 10.37 -19.77
CA ALA A 227 -10.83 9.79 -18.97
C ALA A 227 -10.34 8.50 -18.28
N GLY A 228 -10.79 8.26 -17.03
CA GLY A 228 -10.35 7.09 -16.24
C GLY A 228 -9.06 7.30 -15.43
N THR A 229 -8.49 8.52 -15.46
CA THR A 229 -7.37 8.90 -14.58
C THR A 229 -7.90 9.40 -13.23
N SER A 230 -7.51 8.73 -12.15
CA SER A 230 -7.77 9.13 -10.77
C SER A 230 -6.48 9.58 -10.12
N VAL A 231 -6.53 10.58 -9.23
CA VAL A 231 -5.32 11.16 -8.64
C VAL A 231 -5.31 10.91 -7.13
N VAL A 232 -4.17 10.50 -6.59
CA VAL A 232 -3.91 10.43 -5.16
C VAL A 232 -3.08 11.63 -4.69
N ASN A 233 -2.83 11.75 -3.40
CA ASN A 233 -2.04 12.86 -2.86
C ASN A 233 -0.56 12.78 -3.30
N ILE A 234 0.17 13.88 -3.16
CA ILE A 234 1.61 13.98 -3.45
C ILE A 234 2.39 12.96 -2.62
N ASP A 235 3.32 12.26 -3.25
CA ASP A 235 4.17 11.22 -2.66
C ASP A 235 3.39 10.07 -1.97
N ASN A 236 2.15 9.83 -2.38
CA ASN A 236 1.32 8.79 -1.78
C ASN A 236 1.37 7.47 -2.56
N GLY A 237 2.56 6.86 -2.64
CA GLY A 237 2.74 5.53 -3.24
C GLY A 237 1.92 4.46 -2.52
N PHE A 238 1.89 4.50 -1.18
CA PHE A 238 1.08 3.60 -0.37
C PHE A 238 -0.39 3.62 -0.77
N GLY A 239 -1.01 4.81 -0.80
CA GLY A 239 -2.43 4.94 -1.17
C GLY A 239 -2.74 4.45 -2.58
N ALA A 240 -1.83 4.70 -3.54
CA ALA A 240 -1.95 4.20 -4.91
C ALA A 240 -1.85 2.65 -4.95
N GLY A 241 -0.90 2.06 -4.23
CA GLY A 241 -0.74 0.62 -4.11
C GLY A 241 -1.99 -0.07 -3.53
N VAL A 242 -2.54 0.49 -2.45
CA VAL A 242 -3.80 0.00 -1.84
C VAL A 242 -4.97 0.10 -2.81
N LEU A 243 -5.15 1.24 -3.49
CA LEU A 243 -6.25 1.44 -4.43
C LEU A 243 -6.12 0.48 -5.63
N ALA A 244 -4.92 0.37 -6.20
CA ALA A 244 -4.65 -0.55 -7.30
C ALA A 244 -4.91 -2.02 -6.91
N ALA A 245 -4.49 -2.43 -5.71
CA ALA A 245 -4.74 -3.76 -5.20
C ALA A 245 -6.24 -4.06 -5.05
N LYS A 246 -7.04 -3.10 -4.59
CA LYS A 246 -8.50 -3.23 -4.51
C LYS A 246 -9.12 -3.37 -5.89
N ILE A 247 -8.74 -2.52 -6.85
CA ILE A 247 -9.24 -2.59 -8.24
C ILE A 247 -8.86 -3.94 -8.88
N ASN A 248 -7.60 -4.37 -8.72
CA ASN A 248 -7.13 -5.63 -9.32
C ASN A 248 -7.82 -6.88 -8.74
N LYS A 249 -8.36 -6.81 -7.51
CA LYS A 249 -9.17 -7.88 -6.90
C LYS A 249 -10.62 -7.92 -7.38
N MET A 250 -11.15 -6.83 -7.95
CA MET A 250 -12.51 -6.81 -8.51
C MET A 250 -12.56 -7.73 -9.75
N ARG A 251 -13.56 -8.59 -9.80
CA ARG A 251 -13.80 -9.54 -10.91
C ARG A 251 -14.78 -8.98 -11.90
#